data_b43a2a743cf1f91c7c4a649b4140bd6f
#
_entry.id   b43a2a743cf1f91c7c4a649b4140bd6f
#
_cell.length_a   1.000
_cell.length_b   1.000
_cell.length_c   1.000
_cell.angle_alpha   90.00
_cell.angle_beta   90.00
_cell.angle_gamma   90.00
#
_symmetry.space_group_name_H-M   'P 1'
#
loop_
_entity.id
_entity.type
_entity.pdbx_description
1 polymer ?
#
loop_
_entity_poly.entity_id
_entity_poly.type
_entity_poly.pdbx_seq_one_letter_code
_entity_poly.pdbx_strand_id
1 'polypeptide(L)'
;MKIGTAVPSEEELAAAPHHFIQNKTIFESYSVGDFEQEALAKLDELFQQNNIQIMVGGSGLYVDAVLKGFDDFPEIDVKIRTEINSKYDTLGISYLQEQLQTLDSEYFKKVQTENPQTLQNPQRMKRFVEVCIGTGKPYSSFIGKRKFARNFTPIVIGLEADREILYNRINQRVDLMISEGLIEEVKTLYPNKHLNALQTVGYRELFDYFDEKTTLDFAIEQIKMNTRRFAKRQMTWFKRTENTTWFDYATDRTEIFTHIAKLLKK
;
A
#
# COMPACT_ATOMS: atom_id res chain seq x y z
N MET A 1 11.46 -12.22 1.62
CA MET A 1 11.15 -11.51 0.36
C MET A 1 12.27 -10.51 0.11
N LYS A 2 12.97 -10.62 -1.01
CA LYS A 2 14.08 -9.73 -1.36
C LYS A 2 13.94 -9.22 -2.80
N ILE A 3 13.94 -10.12 -3.76
CA ILE A 3 13.87 -9.78 -5.20
C ILE A 3 12.51 -9.18 -5.55
N GLY A 4 11.43 -9.87 -5.25
CA GLY A 4 10.06 -9.42 -5.57
C GLY A 4 9.62 -8.15 -4.85
N THR A 5 10.29 -7.76 -3.76
CA THR A 5 10.06 -6.52 -3.02
C THR A 5 11.09 -5.43 -3.33
N ALA A 6 12.06 -5.74 -4.21
CA ALA A 6 13.12 -4.83 -4.62
C ALA A 6 13.85 -4.17 -3.44
N VAL A 7 14.30 -5.01 -2.52
CA VAL A 7 15.15 -4.55 -1.41
C VAL A 7 16.40 -3.88 -1.99
N PRO A 8 16.83 -2.72 -1.50
CA PRO A 8 18.03 -2.05 -1.96
C PRO A 8 19.27 -2.96 -1.82
N SER A 9 20.25 -2.75 -2.70
CA SER A 9 21.54 -3.45 -2.65
C SER A 9 22.32 -3.08 -1.38
N GLU A 10 23.32 -3.88 -1.05
CA GLU A 10 24.21 -3.58 0.09
C GLU A 10 24.93 -2.25 -0.07
N GLU A 11 25.32 -1.88 -1.30
CA GLU A 11 25.94 -0.59 -1.62
C GLU A 11 24.96 0.56 -1.39
N GLU A 12 23.70 0.43 -1.82
CA GLU A 12 22.65 1.42 -1.61
C GLU A 12 22.34 1.58 -0.12
N LEU A 13 22.27 0.48 0.63
CA LEU A 13 22.03 0.50 2.08
C LEU A 13 23.21 1.11 2.84
N ALA A 14 24.44 0.95 2.36
CA ALA A 14 25.63 1.56 2.95
C ALA A 14 25.74 3.07 2.65
N ALA A 15 25.10 3.55 1.56
CA ALA A 15 25.17 4.96 1.17
C ALA A 15 24.40 5.91 2.11
N ALA A 16 23.35 5.42 2.77
CA ALA A 16 22.57 6.18 3.74
C ALA A 16 21.85 5.24 4.71
N PRO A 17 21.56 5.68 5.96
CA PRO A 17 20.73 4.91 6.87
C PRO A 17 19.32 4.72 6.30
N HIS A 18 18.86 3.47 6.22
CA HIS A 18 17.53 3.10 5.78
C HIS A 18 16.74 2.51 6.95
N HIS A 19 15.48 2.88 7.04
CA HIS A 19 14.54 2.33 8.03
C HIS A 19 13.39 1.61 7.31
N PHE A 20 12.76 0.66 7.98
CA PHE A 20 11.63 -0.13 7.47
C PHE A 20 11.97 -1.04 6.28
N ILE A 21 13.25 -1.39 6.10
CA ILE A 21 13.69 -2.39 5.13
C ILE A 21 13.77 -3.75 5.82
N GLN A 22 12.98 -4.72 5.38
CA GLN A 22 12.94 -6.09 5.91
C GLN A 22 12.80 -6.18 7.44
N ASN A 23 12.15 -5.20 8.06
CA ASN A 23 11.96 -5.13 9.51
C ASN A 23 10.79 -6.00 10.04
N LYS A 24 10.07 -6.67 9.14
CA LYS A 24 8.96 -7.58 9.48
C LYS A 24 9.10 -8.89 8.74
N THR A 25 8.58 -9.96 9.33
CA THR A 25 8.47 -11.27 8.68
C THR A 25 7.10 -11.43 8.00
N ILE A 26 6.98 -12.40 7.10
CA ILE A 26 5.70 -12.70 6.44
C ILE A 26 4.64 -13.24 7.40
N PHE A 27 5.04 -13.68 8.59
CA PHE A 27 4.17 -14.27 9.61
C PHE A 27 3.58 -13.24 10.57
N GLU A 28 4.13 -12.03 10.59
CA GLU A 28 3.66 -10.96 11.45
C GLU A 28 2.44 -10.26 10.84
N SER A 29 1.45 -10.00 11.66
CA SER A 29 0.38 -9.08 11.29
C SER A 29 0.92 -7.66 11.30
N TYR A 30 0.75 -6.94 10.21
CA TYR A 30 1.21 -5.57 10.10
C TYR A 30 0.23 -4.73 9.29
N SER A 31 -0.38 -3.79 9.94
CA SER A 31 -1.36 -2.89 9.34
C SER A 31 -0.76 -1.54 8.95
N VAL A 32 -1.51 -0.74 8.21
CA VAL A 32 -1.14 0.65 7.91
C VAL A 32 -1.12 1.51 9.19
N GLY A 33 -1.97 1.19 10.17
CA GLY A 33 -1.97 1.85 11.47
C GLY A 33 -0.68 1.57 12.27
N ASP A 34 -0.22 0.31 12.27
CA ASP A 34 1.05 -0.06 12.91
C ASP A 34 2.21 0.70 12.25
N PHE A 35 2.23 0.74 10.91
CA PHE A 35 3.23 1.53 10.19
C PHE A 35 3.17 3.02 10.53
N GLU A 36 1.99 3.61 10.61
CA GLU A 36 1.84 5.03 11.00
C GLU A 36 2.49 5.30 12.34
N GLN A 37 2.17 4.50 13.34
CA GLN A 37 2.71 4.67 14.70
C GLN A 37 4.24 4.49 14.73
N GLU A 38 4.75 3.41 14.13
CA GLU A 38 6.19 3.15 14.08
C GLU A 38 6.96 4.22 13.28
N ALA A 39 6.40 4.68 12.15
CA ALA A 39 7.01 5.70 11.31
C ALA A 39 7.05 7.07 12.00
N LEU A 40 5.99 7.47 12.69
CA LEU A 40 5.95 8.71 13.46
C LEU A 40 6.94 8.68 14.63
N ALA A 41 6.97 7.59 15.39
CA ALA A 41 7.95 7.41 16.46
C ALA A 41 9.40 7.48 15.94
N LYS A 42 9.67 6.86 14.78
CA LYS A 42 10.99 6.93 14.15
C LYS A 42 11.32 8.34 13.65
N LEU A 43 10.36 9.06 13.09
CA LEU A 43 10.56 10.45 12.69
C LEU A 43 10.86 11.35 13.89
N ASP A 44 10.15 11.17 15.01
CA ASP A 44 10.41 11.92 16.25
C ASP A 44 11.84 11.69 16.76
N GLU A 45 12.33 10.44 16.72
CA GLU A 45 13.71 10.09 17.06
C GLU A 45 14.72 10.78 16.11
N LEU A 46 14.47 10.70 14.80
CA LEU A 46 15.39 11.24 13.80
C LEU A 46 15.42 12.77 13.80
N PHE A 47 14.30 13.43 14.08
CA PHE A 47 14.25 14.90 14.21
C PHE A 47 15.03 15.45 15.41
N GLN A 48 15.37 14.60 16.39
CA GLN A 48 16.32 15.01 17.45
C GLN A 48 17.76 15.20 16.93
N GLN A 49 18.08 14.59 15.78
CA GLN A 49 19.41 14.62 15.20
C GLN A 49 19.49 15.58 14.00
N ASN A 50 18.48 15.59 13.14
CA ASN A 50 18.47 16.40 11.92
C ASN A 50 17.06 16.94 11.64
N ASN A 51 16.97 18.22 11.31
CA ASN A 51 15.71 18.90 11.00
C ASN A 51 15.09 18.48 9.65
N ILE A 52 15.80 17.71 8.84
CA ILE A 52 15.32 17.25 7.54
C ILE A 52 15.40 15.73 7.52
N GLN A 53 14.27 15.12 7.19
CA GLN A 53 14.16 13.67 7.00
C GLN A 53 13.57 13.38 5.63
N ILE A 54 13.97 12.28 5.02
CA ILE A 54 13.50 11.88 3.69
C ILE A 54 12.66 10.61 3.83
N MET A 55 11.41 10.67 3.36
CA MET A 55 10.54 9.51 3.23
C MET A 55 10.39 9.16 1.74
N VAL A 56 10.74 7.94 1.37
CA VAL A 56 10.67 7.45 -0.01
C VAL A 56 9.71 6.28 -0.10
N GLY A 57 8.85 6.27 -1.09
CA GLY A 57 7.96 5.14 -1.30
C GLY A 57 6.92 5.36 -2.38
N GLY A 58 6.22 4.28 -2.73
CA GLY A 58 5.17 4.26 -3.75
C GLY A 58 3.81 3.78 -3.24
N SER A 59 3.68 3.45 -1.97
CA SER A 59 2.42 3.00 -1.37
C SER A 59 1.64 4.19 -0.82
N GLY A 60 0.74 4.77 -1.65
CA GLY A 60 0.02 5.99 -1.32
C GLY A 60 -0.72 5.93 0.01
N LEU A 61 -1.31 4.78 0.36
CA LEU A 61 -1.98 4.60 1.64
C LEU A 61 -1.02 4.78 2.84
N TYR A 62 0.19 4.25 2.75
CA TYR A 62 1.23 4.38 3.79
C TYR A 62 1.76 5.82 3.88
N VAL A 63 1.94 6.48 2.73
CA VAL A 63 2.34 7.90 2.68
C VAL A 63 1.26 8.77 3.32
N ASP A 64 -0.02 8.58 2.95
CA ASP A 64 -1.12 9.33 3.54
C ASP A 64 -1.27 9.08 5.04
N ALA A 65 -0.99 7.86 5.54
CA ALA A 65 -0.97 7.55 6.96
C ALA A 65 -0.02 8.46 7.73
N VAL A 66 1.21 8.60 7.24
CA VAL A 66 2.23 9.45 7.89
C VAL A 66 1.90 10.93 7.72
N LEU A 67 1.46 11.38 6.55
CA LEU A 67 1.23 12.79 6.26
C LEU A 67 -0.07 13.32 6.88
N LYS A 68 -1.15 12.54 6.76
CA LYS A 68 -2.52 12.98 7.10
C LYS A 68 -3.09 12.27 8.32
N GLY A 69 -2.58 11.07 8.62
CA GLY A 69 -3.15 10.17 9.62
C GLY A 69 -4.43 9.49 9.15
N PHE A 70 -4.82 8.48 9.89
CA PHE A 70 -6.11 7.81 9.72
C PHE A 70 -6.96 7.94 10.97
N ASP A 71 -8.26 7.81 10.79
CA ASP A 71 -9.18 7.70 11.92
C ASP A 71 -8.86 6.44 12.74
N ASP A 72 -8.97 6.56 14.05
CA ASP A 72 -8.77 5.44 14.97
C ASP A 72 -9.95 4.50 14.93
N PHE A 73 -9.65 3.27 14.58
CA PHE A 73 -10.60 2.18 14.69
C PHE A 73 -10.16 1.26 15.83
N PRO A 74 -11.09 0.80 16.68
CA PRO A 74 -10.76 -0.13 17.75
C PRO A 74 -10.29 -1.46 17.17
N GLU A 75 -9.49 -2.18 17.94
CA GLU A 75 -9.18 -3.57 17.65
C GLU A 75 -10.45 -4.40 17.67
N ILE A 76 -10.58 -5.26 16.67
CA ILE A 76 -11.72 -6.14 16.51
C ILE A 76 -11.27 -7.59 16.70
N ASP A 77 -12.02 -8.35 17.49
CA ASP A 77 -11.74 -9.76 17.74
C ASP A 77 -11.61 -10.52 16.41
N VAL A 78 -10.53 -11.29 16.29
CA VAL A 78 -10.22 -12.12 15.12
C VAL A 78 -11.37 -13.10 14.79
N LYS A 79 -12.14 -13.53 15.80
CA LYS A 79 -13.31 -14.40 15.59
C LYS A 79 -14.37 -13.74 14.70
N ILE A 80 -14.63 -12.45 14.91
CA ILE A 80 -15.58 -11.67 14.09
C ILE A 80 -15.12 -11.63 12.63
N ARG A 81 -13.84 -11.36 12.43
CA ARG A 81 -13.25 -11.36 11.07
C ARG A 81 -13.36 -12.72 10.41
N THR A 82 -13.10 -13.79 11.14
CA THR A 82 -13.20 -15.16 10.66
C THR A 82 -14.64 -15.51 10.26
N GLU A 83 -15.61 -15.13 11.07
CA GLU A 83 -17.03 -15.34 10.80
C GLU A 83 -17.50 -14.58 9.56
N ILE A 84 -17.11 -13.30 9.43
CA ILE A 84 -17.44 -12.49 8.26
C ILE A 84 -16.83 -13.08 7.00
N ASN A 85 -15.59 -13.55 7.06
CA ASN A 85 -14.94 -14.21 5.92
C ASN A 85 -15.69 -15.46 5.50
N SER A 86 -16.02 -16.34 6.43
CA SER A 86 -16.77 -17.57 6.16
C SER A 86 -18.16 -17.30 5.54
N LYS A 87 -18.88 -16.30 6.06
CA LYS A 87 -20.17 -15.89 5.51
C LYS A 87 -20.03 -15.27 4.12
N TYR A 88 -19.00 -14.46 3.91
CA TYR A 88 -18.70 -13.90 2.59
C TYR A 88 -18.36 -15.00 1.57
N ASP A 89 -17.57 -16.00 1.95
CA ASP A 89 -17.18 -17.10 1.07
C ASP A 89 -18.39 -17.93 0.62
N THR A 90 -19.43 -17.99 1.45
CA THR A 90 -20.68 -18.73 1.16
C THR A 90 -21.72 -17.86 0.42
N LEU A 91 -21.91 -16.62 0.83
CA LEU A 91 -23.03 -15.76 0.42
C LEU A 91 -22.60 -14.63 -0.54
N GLY A 92 -21.30 -14.43 -0.71
CA GLY A 92 -20.76 -13.40 -1.61
C GLY A 92 -20.90 -11.97 -1.10
N ILE A 93 -20.75 -11.02 -2.02
CA ILE A 93 -20.72 -9.58 -1.71
C ILE A 93 -22.06 -9.04 -1.22
N SER A 94 -23.18 -9.64 -1.64
CA SER A 94 -24.54 -9.24 -1.24
C SER A 94 -24.72 -9.31 0.27
N TYR A 95 -24.19 -10.36 0.92
CA TYR A 95 -24.21 -10.46 2.38
C TYR A 95 -23.58 -9.22 3.04
N LEU A 96 -22.42 -8.79 2.58
CA LEU A 96 -21.73 -7.62 3.16
C LEU A 96 -22.49 -6.32 2.91
N GLN A 97 -23.13 -6.19 1.75
CA GLN A 97 -23.95 -5.03 1.40
C GLN A 97 -25.19 -4.94 2.30
N GLU A 98 -25.90 -6.04 2.50
CA GLU A 98 -27.06 -6.13 3.40
C GLU A 98 -26.69 -5.83 4.85
N GLN A 99 -25.55 -6.39 5.32
CA GLN A 99 -25.06 -6.12 6.67
C GLN A 99 -24.72 -4.63 6.86
N LEU A 100 -23.99 -4.02 5.92
CA LEU A 100 -23.66 -2.60 6.04
C LEU A 100 -24.91 -1.73 5.96
N GLN A 101 -25.86 -2.04 5.10
CA GLN A 101 -27.12 -1.32 4.98
C GLN A 101 -27.94 -1.38 6.28
N THR A 102 -27.88 -2.49 6.99
CA THR A 102 -28.59 -2.69 8.27
C THR A 102 -27.86 -1.98 9.43
N LEU A 103 -26.53 -2.09 9.48
CA LEU A 103 -25.70 -1.63 10.61
C LEU A 103 -25.32 -0.15 10.50
N ASP A 104 -25.25 0.40 9.28
CA ASP A 104 -24.92 1.80 9.00
C ASP A 104 -25.55 2.26 7.68
N SER A 105 -26.87 2.46 7.70
CA SER A 105 -27.63 2.83 6.50
C SER A 105 -27.23 4.19 5.89
N GLU A 106 -26.81 5.12 6.75
CA GLU A 106 -26.34 6.45 6.29
C GLU A 106 -25.03 6.33 5.53
N TYR A 107 -24.08 5.57 6.04
CA TYR A 107 -22.80 5.35 5.38
C TYR A 107 -22.96 4.54 4.09
N PHE A 108 -23.84 3.53 4.10
CA PHE A 108 -24.18 2.78 2.91
C PHE A 108 -24.68 3.69 1.78
N LYS A 109 -25.68 4.56 2.07
CA LYS A 109 -26.21 5.53 1.11
C LYS A 109 -25.15 6.51 0.62
N LYS A 110 -24.31 7.03 1.53
CA LYS A 110 -23.17 7.89 1.17
C LYS A 110 -22.24 7.23 0.18
N VAL A 111 -21.80 6.01 0.48
CA VAL A 111 -20.89 5.25 -0.39
C VAL A 111 -21.56 4.93 -1.73
N GLN A 112 -22.83 4.57 -1.73
CA GLN A 112 -23.61 4.29 -2.94
C GLN A 112 -23.67 5.51 -3.88
N THR A 113 -23.77 6.72 -3.33
CA THR A 113 -23.87 7.97 -4.08
C THR A 113 -22.49 8.48 -4.53
N GLU A 114 -21.51 8.48 -3.63
CA GLU A 114 -20.21 9.12 -3.88
C GLU A 114 -19.22 8.18 -4.58
N ASN A 115 -19.25 6.88 -4.26
CA ASN A 115 -18.33 5.90 -4.82
C ASN A 115 -18.92 4.47 -4.80
N PRO A 116 -19.88 4.18 -5.68
CA PRO A 116 -20.60 2.91 -5.69
C PRO A 116 -19.70 1.69 -5.91
N GLN A 117 -18.55 1.85 -6.55
CA GLN A 117 -17.58 0.77 -6.72
C GLN A 117 -17.00 0.27 -5.39
N THR A 118 -17.03 1.08 -4.34
CA THR A 118 -16.60 0.66 -3.00
C THR A 118 -17.49 -0.48 -2.48
N LEU A 119 -18.79 -0.47 -2.78
CA LEU A 119 -19.71 -1.54 -2.40
C LEU A 119 -19.41 -2.88 -3.08
N GLN A 120 -18.64 -2.86 -4.18
CA GLN A 120 -18.17 -4.06 -4.88
C GLN A 120 -16.77 -4.50 -4.45
N ASN A 121 -16.14 -3.80 -3.48
CA ASN A 121 -14.82 -4.14 -2.99
C ASN A 121 -14.92 -4.98 -1.71
N PRO A 122 -14.66 -6.31 -1.76
CA PRO A 122 -14.84 -7.17 -0.60
C PRO A 122 -14.00 -6.76 0.61
N GLN A 123 -12.75 -6.31 0.39
CA GLN A 123 -11.85 -5.94 1.48
C GLN A 123 -12.38 -4.73 2.27
N ARG A 124 -12.88 -3.72 1.56
CA ARG A 124 -13.48 -2.55 2.19
C ARG A 124 -14.79 -2.91 2.90
N MET A 125 -15.63 -3.66 2.22
CA MET A 125 -16.93 -4.07 2.77
C MET A 125 -16.77 -4.94 4.02
N LYS A 126 -15.85 -5.92 4.00
CA LYS A 126 -15.51 -6.71 5.18
C LYS A 126 -15.09 -5.81 6.34
N ARG A 127 -14.22 -4.82 6.10
CA ARG A 127 -13.76 -3.90 7.14
C ARG A 127 -14.89 -3.06 7.71
N PHE A 128 -15.80 -2.55 6.88
CA PHE A 128 -16.95 -1.77 7.35
C PHE A 128 -17.84 -2.62 8.27
N VAL A 129 -18.21 -3.81 7.83
CA VAL A 129 -19.05 -4.74 8.61
C VAL A 129 -18.34 -5.21 9.86
N GLU A 130 -17.03 -5.52 9.78
CA GLU A 130 -16.20 -5.91 10.93
C GLU A 130 -16.23 -4.87 12.04
N VAL A 131 -16.04 -3.59 11.70
CA VAL A 131 -16.07 -2.49 12.66
C VAL A 131 -17.46 -2.34 13.26
N CYS A 132 -18.51 -2.39 12.45
CA CYS A 132 -19.88 -2.28 12.96
C CYS A 132 -20.22 -3.41 13.95
N ILE A 133 -19.95 -4.66 13.58
CA ILE A 133 -20.26 -5.82 14.43
C ILE A 133 -19.39 -5.82 15.68
N GLY A 134 -18.09 -5.59 15.52
CA GLY A 134 -17.13 -5.67 16.62
C GLY A 134 -17.29 -4.59 17.68
N THR A 135 -17.81 -3.42 17.29
CA THR A 135 -17.98 -2.29 18.21
C THR A 135 -19.43 -2.07 18.66
N GLY A 136 -20.38 -2.67 17.94
CA GLY A 136 -21.81 -2.36 18.11
C GLY A 136 -22.19 -0.93 17.70
N LYS A 137 -21.32 -0.21 16.95
CA LYS A 137 -21.53 1.16 16.49
C LYS A 137 -21.40 1.28 14.98
N PRO A 138 -22.11 2.23 14.35
CA PRO A 138 -21.95 2.50 12.92
C PRO A 138 -20.50 2.82 12.56
N TYR A 139 -20.03 2.34 11.38
CA TYR A 139 -18.71 2.65 10.86
C TYR A 139 -18.48 4.16 10.70
N SER A 140 -19.53 4.87 10.24
CA SER A 140 -19.53 6.35 10.11
C SER A 140 -19.21 7.06 11.42
N SER A 141 -19.47 6.44 12.55
CA SER A 141 -19.18 7.05 13.85
C SER A 141 -17.69 7.16 14.17
N PHE A 142 -16.84 6.50 13.42
CA PHE A 142 -15.37 6.51 13.63
C PHE A 142 -14.63 7.40 12.62
N ILE A 143 -15.26 7.79 11.50
CA ILE A 143 -14.60 8.57 10.46
C ILE A 143 -14.73 10.08 10.65
N GLY A 144 -13.70 10.80 10.20
CA GLY A 144 -13.69 12.27 10.16
C GLY A 144 -13.56 12.96 11.52
N LYS A 145 -13.24 12.23 12.58
CA LYS A 145 -13.19 12.76 13.95
C LYS A 145 -11.85 13.37 14.34
N ARG A 146 -10.76 12.98 13.69
CA ARG A 146 -9.42 13.46 14.03
C ARG A 146 -8.89 14.44 12.98
N LYS A 147 -8.44 15.60 13.46
CA LYS A 147 -7.47 16.42 12.73
C LYS A 147 -6.11 16.11 13.31
N PHE A 148 -5.28 15.41 12.55
CA PHE A 148 -3.92 15.12 12.98
C PHE A 148 -3.03 16.33 12.71
N ALA A 149 -2.60 17.00 13.79
CA ALA A 149 -1.49 17.94 13.68
C ALA A 149 -0.18 17.13 13.64
N ARG A 150 0.58 17.30 12.59
CA ARG A 150 1.96 16.76 12.52
C ARG A 150 2.93 17.82 13.03
N ASN A 151 3.99 17.37 13.68
CA ASN A 151 5.07 18.25 14.17
C ASN A 151 6.11 18.59 13.09
N PHE A 152 5.82 18.27 11.83
CA PHE A 152 6.66 18.54 10.67
C PHE A 152 5.84 19.09 9.49
N THR A 153 6.52 19.77 8.57
CA THR A 153 5.94 20.26 7.33
C THR A 153 6.46 19.41 6.16
N PRO A 154 5.58 18.72 5.41
CA PRO A 154 6.03 17.92 4.28
C PRO A 154 6.32 18.77 3.04
N ILE A 155 7.44 18.49 2.38
CA ILE A 155 7.73 18.90 1.01
C ILE A 155 7.55 17.69 0.12
N VAL A 156 6.48 17.69 -0.68
CA VAL A 156 6.10 16.52 -1.48
C VAL A 156 6.64 16.65 -2.90
N ILE A 157 7.52 15.73 -3.28
CA ILE A 157 8.12 15.65 -4.62
C ILE A 157 7.60 14.38 -5.30
N GLY A 158 7.03 14.53 -6.47
CA GLY A 158 6.62 13.43 -7.34
C GLY A 158 7.54 13.32 -8.56
N LEU A 159 7.89 12.10 -8.94
CA LEU A 159 8.57 11.84 -10.20
C LEU A 159 7.57 11.21 -11.17
N GLU A 160 7.53 11.72 -12.39
CA GLU A 160 6.71 11.15 -13.46
C GLU A 160 7.56 10.86 -14.71
N ALA A 161 7.05 10.04 -15.58
CA ALA A 161 7.66 9.71 -16.86
C ALA A 161 6.56 9.43 -17.88
N ASP A 162 6.88 9.56 -19.14
CA ASP A 162 6.02 9.12 -20.21
C ASP A 162 5.61 7.67 -20.03
N ARG A 163 4.37 7.37 -20.37
CA ARG A 163 3.78 6.05 -20.18
C ARG A 163 4.57 4.93 -20.83
N GLU A 164 5.07 5.15 -22.04
CA GLU A 164 5.85 4.16 -22.76
C GLU A 164 7.19 3.87 -22.07
N ILE A 165 7.87 4.92 -21.63
CA ILE A 165 9.12 4.81 -20.88
C ILE A 165 8.88 4.04 -19.58
N LEU A 166 7.87 4.42 -18.83
CA LEU A 166 7.52 3.75 -17.57
C LEU A 166 7.20 2.26 -17.79
N TYR A 167 6.42 1.94 -18.82
CA TYR A 167 6.04 0.56 -19.11
C TYR A 167 7.22 -0.29 -19.57
N ASN A 168 8.12 0.26 -20.38
CA ASN A 168 9.35 -0.42 -20.78
C ASN A 168 10.25 -0.71 -19.59
N ARG A 169 10.43 0.26 -18.69
CA ARG A 169 11.20 0.06 -17.45
C ARG A 169 10.58 -1.00 -16.54
N ILE A 170 9.25 -1.01 -16.41
CA ILE A 170 8.54 -2.05 -15.66
C ILE A 170 8.80 -3.43 -16.24
N ASN A 171 8.68 -3.58 -17.58
CA ASN A 171 8.90 -4.86 -18.24
C ASN A 171 10.34 -5.34 -18.03
N GLN A 172 11.33 -4.49 -18.30
CA GLN A 172 12.75 -4.80 -18.10
C GLN A 172 13.06 -5.19 -16.66
N ARG A 173 12.45 -4.50 -15.69
CA ARG A 173 12.62 -4.82 -14.27
C ARG A 173 12.05 -6.21 -13.93
N VAL A 174 10.91 -6.59 -14.47
CA VAL A 174 10.35 -7.92 -14.26
C VAL A 174 11.27 -8.98 -14.86
N ASP A 175 11.79 -8.76 -16.09
CA ASP A 175 12.73 -9.68 -16.73
C ASP A 175 14.02 -9.83 -15.89
N LEU A 176 14.52 -8.73 -15.35
CA LEU A 176 15.68 -8.74 -14.44
C LEU A 176 15.38 -9.54 -13.16
N MET A 177 14.24 -9.30 -12.51
CA MET A 177 13.84 -10.06 -11.32
C MET A 177 13.78 -11.56 -11.59
N ILE A 178 13.25 -11.98 -12.73
CA ILE A 178 13.25 -13.39 -13.15
C ILE A 178 14.67 -13.93 -13.27
N SER A 179 15.57 -13.20 -13.93
CA SER A 179 16.97 -13.60 -14.11
C SER A 179 17.77 -13.62 -12.81
N GLU A 180 17.37 -12.82 -11.82
CA GLU A 180 17.98 -12.76 -10.48
C GLU A 180 17.44 -13.84 -9.52
N GLY A 181 16.48 -14.66 -9.96
CA GLY A 181 15.98 -15.80 -9.19
C GLY A 181 14.65 -15.57 -8.46
N LEU A 182 13.78 -14.69 -8.98
CA LEU A 182 12.45 -14.47 -8.40
C LEU A 182 11.64 -15.78 -8.33
N ILE A 183 11.78 -16.67 -9.29
CA ILE A 183 11.04 -17.94 -9.33
C ILE A 183 11.43 -18.80 -8.12
N GLU A 184 12.70 -18.91 -7.83
CA GLU A 184 13.25 -19.67 -6.70
C GLU A 184 12.84 -19.03 -5.37
N GLU A 185 12.90 -17.70 -5.26
CA GLU A 185 12.40 -16.97 -4.08
C GLU A 185 10.93 -17.31 -3.81
N VAL A 186 10.08 -17.23 -4.83
CA VAL A 186 8.64 -17.48 -4.70
C VAL A 186 8.37 -18.95 -4.39
N LYS A 187 9.14 -19.88 -4.97
CA LYS A 187 9.03 -21.32 -4.71
C LYS A 187 9.31 -21.66 -3.24
N THR A 188 10.27 -21.01 -2.61
CA THR A 188 10.56 -21.21 -1.18
C THR A 188 9.42 -20.71 -0.28
N LEU A 189 8.66 -19.72 -0.73
CA LEU A 189 7.54 -19.11 -0.01
C LEU A 189 6.19 -19.79 -0.31
N TYR A 190 6.13 -20.64 -1.32
CA TYR A 190 4.90 -21.29 -1.80
C TYR A 190 4.10 -22.05 -0.72
N PRO A 191 4.72 -22.77 0.26
CA PRO A 191 3.97 -23.39 1.34
C PRO A 191 3.12 -22.40 2.15
N ASN A 192 3.51 -21.13 2.16
CA ASN A 192 2.89 -20.05 2.91
C ASN A 192 2.04 -19.11 2.01
N LYS A 193 1.72 -19.52 0.78
CA LYS A 193 1.04 -18.70 -0.23
C LYS A 193 -0.27 -18.05 0.24
N HIS A 194 -0.91 -18.61 1.28
CA HIS A 194 -2.16 -18.10 1.85
C HIS A 194 -1.96 -16.85 2.72
N LEU A 195 -0.72 -16.55 3.14
CA LEU A 195 -0.45 -15.38 4.00
C LEU A 195 -0.67 -14.07 3.24
N ASN A 196 -1.24 -13.10 3.95
CA ASN A 196 -1.58 -11.79 3.37
C ASN A 196 -0.36 -11.06 2.78
N ALA A 197 0.81 -11.16 3.42
CA ALA A 197 2.04 -10.53 2.95
C ALA A 197 2.49 -11.04 1.56
N LEU A 198 2.07 -12.25 1.18
CA LEU A 198 2.40 -12.88 -0.10
C LEU A 198 1.32 -12.64 -1.18
N GLN A 199 0.22 -11.99 -0.82
CA GLN A 199 -0.87 -11.66 -1.75
C GLN A 199 -0.55 -10.39 -2.56
N THR A 200 0.62 -10.34 -3.17
CA THR A 200 1.11 -9.20 -3.93
C THR A 200 1.51 -9.60 -5.36
N VAL A 201 1.66 -8.60 -6.22
CA VAL A 201 2.10 -8.80 -7.61
C VAL A 201 3.51 -9.40 -7.64
N GLY A 202 3.71 -10.33 -8.54
CA GLY A 202 4.95 -11.09 -8.66
C GLY A 202 4.88 -12.45 -7.95
N TYR A 203 4.22 -12.51 -6.80
CA TYR A 203 4.08 -13.76 -6.04
C TYR A 203 2.82 -14.53 -6.44
N ARG A 204 1.67 -13.86 -6.50
CA ARG A 204 0.40 -14.51 -6.84
C ARG A 204 0.43 -15.17 -8.21
N GLU A 205 0.98 -14.50 -9.20
CA GLU A 205 1.07 -14.99 -10.55
C GLU A 205 1.97 -16.25 -10.64
N LEU A 206 3.06 -16.27 -9.88
CA LEU A 206 3.93 -17.46 -9.79
C LEU A 206 3.32 -18.57 -8.92
N PHE A 207 2.50 -18.23 -7.92
CA PHE A 207 1.72 -19.27 -7.21
C PHE A 207 0.71 -19.95 -8.13
N ASP A 208 0.03 -19.22 -9.01
CA ASP A 208 -0.85 -19.80 -10.01
C ASP A 208 -0.10 -20.71 -11.01
N TYR A 209 1.15 -20.37 -11.35
CA TYR A 209 2.03 -21.26 -12.11
C TYR A 209 2.37 -22.54 -11.31
N PHE A 210 2.76 -22.43 -10.04
CA PHE A 210 3.06 -23.60 -9.20
C PHE A 210 1.83 -24.45 -8.89
N ASP A 211 0.63 -23.87 -8.93
CA ASP A 211 -0.65 -24.58 -8.84
C ASP A 211 -1.07 -25.22 -10.19
N GLU A 212 -0.21 -25.15 -11.22
CA GLU A 212 -0.48 -25.67 -12.58
C GLU A 212 -1.71 -25.04 -13.26
N LYS A 213 -2.14 -23.86 -12.80
CA LYS A 213 -3.28 -23.13 -13.39
C LYS A 213 -2.89 -22.37 -14.65
N THR A 214 -1.59 -22.11 -14.85
CA THR A 214 -1.08 -21.35 -15.98
C THR A 214 0.35 -21.75 -16.32
N THR A 215 0.84 -21.31 -17.49
CA THR A 215 2.25 -21.49 -17.89
C THR A 215 3.14 -20.42 -17.26
N LEU A 216 4.45 -20.69 -17.17
CA LEU A 216 5.43 -19.72 -16.66
C LEU A 216 5.44 -18.43 -17.48
N ASP A 217 5.48 -18.55 -18.81
CA ASP A 217 5.50 -17.38 -19.71
C ASP A 217 4.26 -16.50 -19.49
N PHE A 218 3.09 -17.13 -19.34
CA PHE A 218 1.86 -16.39 -19.07
C PHE A 218 1.92 -15.72 -17.69
N ALA A 219 2.43 -16.39 -16.64
CA ALA A 219 2.60 -15.81 -15.32
C ALA A 219 3.51 -14.56 -15.38
N ILE A 220 4.64 -14.64 -16.10
CA ILE A 220 5.57 -13.50 -16.28
C ILE A 220 4.87 -12.32 -16.97
N GLU A 221 4.11 -12.57 -18.04
CA GLU A 221 3.37 -11.52 -18.72
C GLU A 221 2.25 -10.92 -17.83
N GLN A 222 1.61 -11.73 -16.99
CA GLN A 222 0.67 -11.23 -15.99
C GLN A 222 1.35 -10.36 -14.93
N ILE A 223 2.56 -10.70 -14.46
CA ILE A 223 3.35 -9.86 -13.55
C ILE A 223 3.61 -8.49 -14.19
N LYS A 224 4.11 -8.45 -15.44
CA LYS A 224 4.33 -7.20 -16.18
C LYS A 224 3.05 -6.37 -16.27
N MET A 225 1.96 -6.99 -16.69
CA MET A 225 0.65 -6.32 -16.84
C MET A 225 0.13 -5.78 -15.48
N ASN A 226 0.17 -6.58 -14.43
CA ASN A 226 -0.34 -6.19 -13.12
C ASN A 226 0.55 -5.12 -12.47
N THR A 227 1.85 -5.13 -12.71
CA THR A 227 2.78 -4.07 -12.29
C THR A 227 2.47 -2.75 -13.01
N ARG A 228 2.21 -2.76 -14.33
CA ARG A 228 1.75 -1.56 -15.06
C ARG A 228 0.42 -1.02 -14.52
N ARG A 229 -0.53 -1.90 -14.18
CA ARG A 229 -1.80 -1.53 -13.53
C ARG A 229 -1.56 -0.92 -12.15
N PHE A 230 -0.61 -1.47 -11.41
CA PHE A 230 -0.23 -0.94 -10.10
C PHE A 230 0.36 0.47 -10.22
N ALA A 231 1.31 0.68 -11.13
CA ALA A 231 1.89 2.00 -11.42
C ALA A 231 0.82 3.03 -11.82
N LYS A 232 -0.16 2.64 -12.65
CA LYS A 232 -1.29 3.52 -12.98
C LYS A 232 -2.10 3.92 -11.74
N ARG A 233 -2.34 2.97 -10.81
CA ARG A 233 -3.04 3.28 -9.54
C ARG A 233 -2.23 4.21 -8.66
N GLN A 234 -0.90 4.02 -8.56
CA GLN A 234 0.00 4.93 -7.84
C GLN A 234 -0.10 6.36 -8.36
N MET A 235 0.03 6.54 -9.67
CA MET A 235 -0.08 7.88 -10.30
C MET A 235 -1.45 8.51 -10.04
N THR A 236 -2.54 7.74 -10.14
CA THR A 236 -3.89 8.23 -9.84
C THR A 236 -4.03 8.65 -8.37
N TRP A 237 -3.37 7.95 -7.46
CA TRP A 237 -3.37 8.28 -6.04
C TRP A 237 -2.60 9.57 -5.77
N PHE A 238 -1.34 9.62 -6.17
CA PHE A 238 -0.45 10.73 -5.85
C PHE A 238 -0.80 12.03 -6.58
N LYS A 239 -1.43 11.96 -7.76
CA LYS A 239 -1.96 13.18 -8.43
C LYS A 239 -3.10 13.85 -7.67
N ARG A 240 -3.67 13.22 -6.65
CA ARG A 240 -4.64 13.84 -5.73
C ARG A 240 -3.98 14.48 -4.50
N THR A 241 -2.68 14.24 -4.29
CA THR A 241 -1.94 14.83 -3.17
C THR A 241 -1.67 16.29 -3.46
N GLU A 242 -2.28 17.16 -2.67
CA GLU A 242 -2.12 18.61 -2.80
C GLU A 242 -0.66 19.03 -2.56
N ASN A 243 -0.27 20.13 -3.17
CA ASN A 243 1.07 20.71 -3.04
C ASN A 243 2.23 19.78 -3.48
N THR A 244 1.96 18.79 -4.31
CA THR A 244 3.02 17.96 -4.90
C THR A 244 3.69 18.70 -6.05
N THR A 245 5.01 18.89 -5.97
CA THR A 245 5.80 19.34 -7.12
C THR A 245 6.24 18.15 -7.95
N TRP A 246 5.84 18.12 -9.22
CA TRP A 246 6.16 17.03 -10.13
C TRP A 246 7.35 17.37 -11.00
N PHE A 247 8.28 16.43 -11.10
CA PHE A 247 9.43 16.48 -11.99
C PHE A 247 9.42 15.29 -12.94
N ASP A 248 9.91 15.50 -14.15
CA ASP A 248 10.22 14.38 -15.02
C ASP A 248 11.32 13.51 -14.38
N TYR A 249 11.24 12.20 -14.57
CA TYR A 249 12.22 11.27 -13.98
C TYR A 249 13.65 11.51 -14.46
N ALA A 250 13.84 12.16 -15.61
CA ALA A 250 15.13 12.51 -16.19
C ALA A 250 15.60 13.92 -15.78
N THR A 251 14.82 14.66 -14.99
CA THR A 251 15.21 15.98 -14.49
C THR A 251 16.52 15.88 -13.71
N ASP A 252 17.43 16.83 -13.96
CA ASP A 252 18.71 16.88 -13.24
C ASP A 252 18.49 17.02 -11.72
N ARG A 253 19.21 16.22 -10.96
CA ARG A 253 19.10 16.19 -9.50
C ARG A 253 19.33 17.55 -8.86
N THR A 254 20.22 18.37 -9.44
CA THR A 254 20.56 19.72 -8.95
C THR A 254 19.35 20.64 -9.03
N GLU A 255 18.50 20.51 -10.03
CA GLU A 255 17.25 21.26 -10.14
C GLU A 255 16.29 20.91 -9.01
N ILE A 256 16.10 19.63 -8.74
CA ILE A 256 15.26 19.13 -7.66
C ILE A 256 15.77 19.64 -6.31
N PHE A 257 17.09 19.52 -6.04
CA PHE A 257 17.69 20.01 -4.81
C PHE A 257 17.57 21.53 -4.68
N THR A 258 17.75 22.28 -5.76
CA THR A 258 17.56 23.73 -5.75
C THR A 258 16.12 24.11 -5.39
N HIS A 259 15.14 23.37 -5.92
CA HIS A 259 13.74 23.57 -5.58
C HIS A 259 13.47 23.32 -4.09
N ILE A 260 13.94 22.18 -3.56
CA ILE A 260 13.81 21.84 -2.14
C ILE A 260 14.47 22.90 -1.26
N ALA A 261 15.69 23.32 -1.59
CA ALA A 261 16.41 24.34 -0.84
C ALA A 261 15.69 25.71 -0.77
N LYS A 262 14.94 26.07 -1.81
CA LYS A 262 14.08 27.28 -1.82
C LYS A 262 12.90 27.14 -0.85
N LEU A 263 12.32 25.96 -0.74
CA LEU A 263 11.19 25.71 0.16
C LEU A 263 11.63 25.65 1.64
N LEU A 264 12.83 25.13 1.92
CA LEU A 264 13.40 25.07 3.26
C LEU A 264 13.80 26.43 3.84
N LYS A 265 13.93 27.48 3.00
CA LYS A 265 14.27 28.84 3.43
C LYS A 265 13.04 29.70 3.76
N LYS A 266 11.84 29.19 3.51
CA LYS A 266 10.57 29.86 3.82
C LYS A 266 10.06 29.43 5.19
#